data_9d3250ad2d917a1e0dd9203c3b093c5a
#
_entry.id   9d3250ad2d917a1e0dd9203c3b093c5a
#
_cell.length_a   1.000
_cell.length_b   1.000
_cell.length_c   1.000
_cell.angle_alpha   90.00
_cell.angle_beta   90.00
_cell.angle_gamma   90.00
#
_symmetry.space_group_name_H-M   'P 1'
#
loop_
_entity.id
_entity.type
_entity.pdbx_description
1 polymer ?
#
loop_
_entity_poly.entity_id
_entity_poly.type
_entity_poly.pdbx_seq_one_letter_code
_entity_poly.pdbx_strand_id
1 'polypeptide(L)'
;MNKFRAFRIDERDKRIVAGFESMSVDQLTPGDVVIRVRYSSINYKDALAATGTGRILRKYPLNGGIDLSGVVASSTDSRYEPGQEVLVTGCGLSETVDGGYAGYARVAGDSVIRLPEGMDLMQAMALGTAGFTAALAIHRMEQNGQVPAKGPIVVTGASGGVGSIAVDLLAGRGYEVVAVSGKPEADDYLKALGASRILRRQDIDLGSRPMEAVLWAGAIDNVGGDLLTWLTRTVDFFGNIASIGLAGSPKLETTVLPFILRGVNLLGITSSSTLRDLRLDVWRRLASDLRPRHFDRFVTRTIGFDALPGAFGDYIKGRVLGRTVVKIA
;
A
#
# COMPACT_ATOMS: atom_id res chain seq x y z
N MET A 1 7.44 -34.48 2.65
CA MET A 1 6.95 -33.15 2.23
C MET A 1 8.12 -32.22 2.02
N ASN A 2 8.11 -31.44 0.94
CA ASN A 2 9.23 -30.56 0.64
C ASN A 2 9.28 -29.41 1.66
N LYS A 3 10.45 -29.24 2.32
CA LYS A 3 10.72 -28.13 3.20
C LYS A 3 11.00 -26.87 2.37
N PHE A 4 10.60 -25.72 2.88
CA PHE A 4 10.87 -24.41 2.30
C PHE A 4 11.32 -23.43 3.37
N ARG A 5 11.98 -22.36 2.97
CA ARG A 5 12.38 -21.27 3.87
C ARG A 5 11.24 -20.26 4.04
N ALA A 6 11.11 -19.76 5.26
CA ALA A 6 10.20 -18.69 5.61
C ALA A 6 10.92 -17.67 6.52
N PHE A 7 10.58 -16.40 6.40
CA PHE A 7 10.99 -15.37 7.32
C PHE A 7 9.90 -15.20 8.38
N ARG A 8 10.17 -15.77 9.57
CA ARG A 8 9.22 -15.79 10.68
C ARG A 8 9.46 -14.65 11.64
N ILE A 9 8.38 -14.16 12.20
CA ILE A 9 8.34 -13.13 13.23
C ILE A 9 7.71 -13.77 14.47
N ASP A 10 8.43 -13.75 15.58
CA ASP A 10 8.04 -14.33 16.87
C ASP A 10 8.16 -13.31 17.99
N GLU A 11 7.49 -13.54 19.10
CA GLU A 11 7.65 -12.78 20.34
C GLU A 11 8.24 -13.70 21.40
N ARG A 12 9.44 -13.38 21.86
CA ARG A 12 10.15 -14.10 22.96
C ARG A 12 10.52 -13.08 24.04
N ASP A 13 10.12 -13.36 25.25
CA ASP A 13 10.37 -12.47 26.40
C ASP A 13 9.96 -11.01 26.13
N LYS A 14 8.79 -10.81 25.51
CA LYS A 14 8.23 -9.51 25.09
C LYS A 14 9.11 -8.76 24.06
N ARG A 15 10.02 -9.43 23.39
CA ARG A 15 10.83 -8.87 22.31
C ARG A 15 10.53 -9.58 21.01
N ILE A 16 10.48 -8.80 19.93
CA ILE A 16 10.31 -9.37 18.59
C ILE A 16 11.64 -9.97 18.15
N VAL A 17 11.55 -11.22 17.72
CA VAL A 17 12.65 -11.97 17.10
C VAL A 17 12.19 -12.36 15.70
N ALA A 18 12.91 -11.93 14.67
CA ALA A 18 12.57 -12.24 13.29
C ALA A 18 13.78 -12.86 12.57
N GLY A 19 13.54 -13.92 11.80
CA GLY A 19 14.60 -14.62 11.11
C GLY A 19 14.11 -15.72 10.19
N PHE A 20 15.03 -16.34 9.48
CA PHE A 20 14.73 -17.44 8.57
C PHE A 20 14.61 -18.78 9.31
N GLU A 21 13.55 -19.50 9.00
CA GLU A 21 13.29 -20.86 9.48
C GLU A 21 12.94 -21.80 8.31
N SER A 22 13.13 -23.09 8.53
CA SER A 22 12.69 -24.15 7.59
C SER A 22 11.34 -24.67 8.01
N MET A 23 10.37 -24.63 7.10
CA MET A 23 8.97 -25.05 7.34
C MET A 23 8.50 -26.06 6.30
N SER A 24 7.35 -26.71 6.60
CA SER A 24 6.55 -27.48 5.65
C SER A 24 5.15 -26.85 5.52
N VAL A 25 4.42 -27.20 4.46
CA VAL A 25 3.06 -26.67 4.19
C VAL A 25 2.08 -26.95 5.34
N ASP A 26 2.25 -28.08 6.05
CA ASP A 26 1.35 -28.45 7.17
C ASP A 26 1.50 -27.53 8.39
N GLN A 27 2.63 -26.86 8.51
CA GLN A 27 2.92 -25.90 9.60
C GLN A 27 2.34 -24.51 9.32
N LEU A 28 1.88 -24.24 8.08
CA LEU A 28 1.24 -22.98 7.74
C LEU A 28 -0.16 -22.87 8.36
N THR A 29 -0.59 -21.66 8.61
CA THR A 29 -1.97 -21.40 9.03
C THR A 29 -2.98 -22.01 8.06
N PRO A 30 -4.16 -22.48 8.53
CA PRO A 30 -5.17 -23.13 7.68
C PRO A 30 -5.66 -22.21 6.54
N GLY A 31 -5.99 -22.82 5.41
CA GLY A 31 -6.53 -22.16 4.23
C GLY A 31 -6.81 -23.16 3.11
N ASP A 32 -7.51 -22.72 2.10
CA ASP A 32 -8.04 -23.54 1.00
C ASP A 32 -7.07 -23.64 -0.18
N VAL A 33 -6.23 -22.61 -0.36
CA VAL A 33 -5.32 -22.48 -1.52
C VAL A 33 -3.89 -22.45 -1.04
N VAL A 34 -3.07 -23.36 -1.54
CA VAL A 34 -1.61 -23.39 -1.35
C VAL A 34 -0.96 -22.76 -2.56
N ILE A 35 -0.15 -21.72 -2.33
CA ILE A 35 0.51 -20.93 -3.36
C ILE A 35 2.02 -21.11 -3.22
N ARG A 36 2.70 -21.49 -4.30
CA ARG A 36 4.15 -21.38 -4.41
C ARG A 36 4.49 -19.93 -4.71
N VAL A 37 5.03 -19.23 -3.72
CA VAL A 37 5.33 -17.80 -3.80
C VAL A 37 6.53 -17.55 -4.72
N ARG A 38 6.39 -16.59 -5.62
CA ARG A 38 7.47 -16.14 -6.51
C ARG A 38 8.00 -14.78 -6.12
N TYR A 39 7.09 -13.86 -5.80
CA TYR A 39 7.43 -12.51 -5.40
C TYR A 39 6.61 -12.08 -4.20
N SER A 40 7.16 -11.18 -3.43
CA SER A 40 6.53 -10.39 -2.40
C SER A 40 6.97 -8.92 -2.54
N SER A 41 6.58 -8.07 -1.64
CA SER A 41 7.01 -6.67 -1.62
C SER A 41 7.23 -6.21 -0.18
N ILE A 42 7.94 -5.09 0.03
CA ILE A 42 8.08 -4.52 1.35
C ILE A 42 7.17 -3.30 1.48
N ASN A 43 6.36 -3.31 2.53
CA ASN A 43 5.55 -2.19 2.98
C ASN A 43 6.08 -1.68 4.33
N TYR A 44 5.75 -0.44 4.70
CA TYR A 44 6.11 0.12 6.00
C TYR A 44 5.62 -0.77 7.17
N LYS A 45 4.43 -1.37 7.00
CA LYS A 45 3.84 -2.32 7.96
C LYS A 45 4.71 -3.55 8.19
N ASP A 46 5.31 -4.10 7.13
CA ASP A 46 6.22 -5.24 7.24
C ASP A 46 7.48 -4.90 8.03
N ALA A 47 8.01 -3.70 7.82
CA ALA A 47 9.18 -3.22 8.57
C ALA A 47 8.84 -3.00 10.05
N LEU A 48 7.67 -2.42 10.35
CA LEU A 48 7.20 -2.28 11.75
C LEU A 48 7.10 -3.64 12.44
N ALA A 49 6.52 -4.64 11.75
CA ALA A 49 6.36 -6.00 12.27
C ALA A 49 7.70 -6.67 12.54
N ALA A 50 8.60 -6.67 11.54
CA ALA A 50 9.88 -7.39 11.61
C ALA A 50 10.88 -6.76 12.60
N THR A 51 10.80 -5.44 12.82
CA THR A 51 11.69 -4.71 13.77
C THR A 51 11.10 -4.56 15.17
N GLY A 52 9.83 -4.90 15.36
CA GLY A 52 9.13 -4.70 16.62
C GLY A 52 8.85 -3.24 16.98
N THR A 53 9.03 -2.32 16.03
CA THR A 53 8.75 -0.89 16.25
C THR A 53 7.24 -0.57 16.18
N GLY A 54 6.42 -1.54 15.73
CA GLY A 54 4.96 -1.45 15.75
C GLY A 54 4.33 -2.82 15.98
N ARG A 55 3.27 -2.87 16.78
CA ARG A 55 2.51 -4.10 17.05
C ARG A 55 1.55 -4.39 15.90
N ILE A 56 2.04 -5.17 14.92
CA ILE A 56 1.28 -5.55 13.72
C ILE A 56 0.64 -6.92 13.87
N LEU A 57 1.44 -7.94 14.25
CA LEU A 57 0.94 -9.29 14.42
C LEU A 57 -0.01 -9.36 15.62
N ARG A 58 -1.11 -10.07 15.45
CA ARG A 58 -2.11 -10.32 16.50
C ARG A 58 -1.90 -11.64 17.20
N LYS A 59 -1.10 -12.51 16.61
CA LYS A 59 -0.63 -13.78 17.19
C LYS A 59 0.79 -14.07 16.72
N TYR A 60 1.50 -14.86 17.46
CA TYR A 60 2.88 -15.26 17.18
C TYR A 60 3.03 -16.79 17.30
N PRO A 61 3.97 -17.41 16.58
CA PRO A 61 4.74 -16.84 15.49
C PRO A 61 3.96 -16.85 14.16
N LEU A 62 4.27 -15.92 13.23
CA LEU A 62 3.76 -15.92 11.85
C LEU A 62 4.88 -15.60 10.86
N ASN A 63 4.71 -16.03 9.62
CA ASN A 63 5.56 -15.55 8.52
C ASN A 63 5.23 -14.08 8.23
N GLY A 64 6.27 -13.26 8.01
CA GLY A 64 6.13 -11.88 7.58
C GLY A 64 5.60 -11.74 6.15
N GLY A 65 5.36 -10.50 5.72
CA GLY A 65 4.96 -10.14 4.36
C GLY A 65 3.45 -10.08 4.14
N ILE A 66 2.91 -8.85 4.00
CA ILE A 66 1.46 -8.64 3.77
C ILE A 66 1.06 -8.77 2.30
N ASP A 67 2.00 -9.06 1.41
CA ASP A 67 1.80 -9.22 -0.04
C ASP A 67 2.46 -10.50 -0.54
N LEU A 68 1.86 -11.14 -1.52
CA LEU A 68 2.46 -12.22 -2.29
C LEU A 68 1.87 -12.33 -3.70
N SER A 69 2.68 -12.81 -4.63
CA SER A 69 2.24 -13.36 -5.92
C SER A 69 2.97 -14.67 -6.20
N GLY A 70 2.31 -15.56 -6.92
CA GLY A 70 2.86 -16.87 -7.20
C GLY A 70 1.90 -17.75 -7.98
N VAL A 71 2.16 -19.04 -7.92
CA VAL A 71 1.42 -20.04 -8.68
C VAL A 71 0.71 -20.98 -7.71
N VAL A 72 -0.54 -21.27 -7.95
CA VAL A 72 -1.31 -22.24 -7.17
C VAL A 72 -0.64 -23.61 -7.26
N ALA A 73 -0.27 -24.16 -6.12
CA ALA A 73 0.30 -25.51 -6.02
C ALA A 73 -0.78 -26.58 -5.80
N SER A 74 -1.78 -26.27 -4.96
CA SER A 74 -2.98 -27.08 -4.74
C SER A 74 -4.11 -26.22 -4.20
N SER A 75 -5.35 -26.66 -4.38
CA SER A 75 -6.54 -25.97 -3.87
C SER A 75 -7.65 -26.97 -3.53
N THR A 76 -8.40 -26.69 -2.46
CA THR A 76 -9.71 -27.31 -2.18
C THR A 76 -10.87 -26.39 -2.59
N ASP A 77 -10.58 -25.14 -2.94
CA ASP A 77 -11.56 -24.19 -3.49
C ASP A 77 -11.62 -24.33 -5.00
N SER A 78 -12.79 -24.71 -5.53
CA SER A 78 -13.01 -24.96 -6.96
C SER A 78 -12.80 -23.75 -7.87
N ARG A 79 -12.66 -22.56 -7.32
CA ARG A 79 -12.32 -21.36 -8.07
C ARG A 79 -10.88 -21.33 -8.56
N TYR A 80 -10.00 -22.15 -7.99
CA TYR A 80 -8.55 -22.11 -8.24
C TYR A 80 -8.02 -23.50 -8.56
N GLU A 81 -7.18 -23.56 -9.61
CA GLU A 81 -6.57 -24.79 -10.09
C GLU A 81 -5.03 -24.70 -10.02
N PRO A 82 -4.33 -25.84 -9.81
CA PRO A 82 -2.87 -25.87 -9.88
C PRO A 82 -2.35 -25.30 -11.21
N GLY A 83 -1.29 -24.51 -11.13
CA GLY A 83 -0.69 -23.83 -12.27
C GLY A 83 -1.21 -22.41 -12.54
N GLN A 84 -2.35 -22.00 -11.96
CA GLN A 84 -2.86 -20.64 -12.11
C GLN A 84 -1.99 -19.62 -11.39
N GLU A 85 -1.71 -18.49 -12.04
CA GLU A 85 -1.03 -17.33 -11.45
C GLU A 85 -2.01 -16.50 -10.63
N VAL A 86 -1.59 -16.16 -9.40
CA VAL A 86 -2.44 -15.49 -8.40
C VAL A 86 -1.64 -14.48 -7.59
N LEU A 87 -2.38 -13.61 -6.92
CA LEU A 87 -1.84 -12.69 -5.93
C LEU A 87 -2.73 -12.61 -4.69
N VAL A 88 -2.14 -12.17 -3.57
CA VAL A 88 -2.86 -11.82 -2.34
C VAL A 88 -2.22 -10.55 -1.76
N THR A 89 -3.05 -9.59 -1.36
CA THR A 89 -2.60 -8.36 -0.70
C THR A 89 -3.45 -8.09 0.54
N GLY A 90 -2.82 -7.87 1.68
CA GLY A 90 -3.53 -7.71 2.95
C GLY A 90 -4.23 -8.99 3.40
N CYS A 91 -5.55 -8.97 3.59
CA CYS A 91 -6.38 -10.13 3.99
C CYS A 91 -5.86 -10.88 5.22
N GLY A 92 -5.25 -10.17 6.17
CA GLY A 92 -4.71 -10.75 7.40
C GLY A 92 -3.32 -11.39 7.27
N LEU A 93 -2.69 -11.37 6.09
CA LEU A 93 -1.30 -11.81 5.91
C LEU A 93 -0.37 -11.08 6.88
N SER A 94 0.48 -11.83 7.60
CA SER A 94 1.40 -11.28 8.60
C SER A 94 0.74 -10.51 9.75
N GLU A 95 -0.57 -10.67 9.91
CA GLU A 95 -1.35 -10.12 11.04
C GLU A 95 -2.04 -11.23 11.84
N THR A 96 -2.78 -12.09 11.14
CA THR A 96 -3.56 -13.19 11.72
C THR A 96 -3.28 -14.53 11.04
N VAL A 97 -2.69 -14.51 9.85
CA VAL A 97 -2.28 -15.68 9.08
C VAL A 97 -0.85 -15.50 8.56
N ASP A 98 -0.19 -16.60 8.20
CA ASP A 98 1.16 -16.58 7.63
C ASP A 98 1.23 -15.73 6.38
N GLY A 99 2.26 -14.91 6.28
CA GLY A 99 2.47 -13.96 5.19
C GLY A 99 3.30 -14.50 4.02
N GLY A 100 3.59 -13.60 3.08
CA GLY A 100 4.21 -13.91 1.79
C GLY A 100 5.74 -14.05 1.81
N TYR A 101 6.42 -13.82 2.94
CA TYR A 101 7.86 -14.03 3.04
C TYR A 101 8.19 -15.50 3.30
N ALA A 102 7.78 -16.36 2.38
CA ALA A 102 7.98 -17.79 2.46
C ALA A 102 7.92 -18.42 1.07
N GLY A 103 8.55 -19.58 0.89
CA GLY A 103 8.48 -20.32 -0.38
C GLY A 103 7.08 -20.81 -0.73
N TYR A 104 6.23 -21.02 0.28
CA TYR A 104 4.81 -21.35 0.14
C TYR A 104 3.97 -20.55 1.13
N ALA A 105 2.76 -20.21 0.71
CA ALA A 105 1.71 -19.66 1.57
C ALA A 105 0.45 -20.51 1.45
N ARG A 106 -0.36 -20.56 2.53
CA ARG A 106 -1.67 -21.21 2.52
C ARG A 106 -2.70 -20.20 3.03
N VAL A 107 -3.69 -19.90 2.21
CA VAL A 107 -4.65 -18.81 2.43
C VAL A 107 -6.08 -19.23 2.12
N ALA A 108 -7.04 -18.51 2.68
CA ALA A 108 -8.44 -18.67 2.31
C ALA A 108 -8.67 -18.27 0.85
N GLY A 109 -9.51 -19.01 0.12
CA GLY A 109 -9.82 -18.76 -1.28
C GLY A 109 -10.38 -17.34 -1.54
N ASP A 110 -11.11 -16.77 -0.57
CA ASP A 110 -11.63 -15.40 -0.68
C ASP A 110 -10.55 -14.31 -0.66
N SER A 111 -9.36 -14.62 -0.17
CA SER A 111 -8.21 -13.71 -0.17
C SER A 111 -7.47 -13.71 -1.51
N VAL A 112 -7.64 -14.76 -2.31
CA VAL A 112 -6.89 -14.95 -3.55
C VAL A 112 -7.56 -14.20 -4.71
N ILE A 113 -6.72 -13.57 -5.53
CA ILE A 113 -7.11 -12.94 -6.79
C ILE A 113 -6.32 -13.60 -7.91
N ARG A 114 -6.99 -14.01 -8.98
CA ARG A 114 -6.32 -14.43 -10.21
C ARG A 114 -5.53 -13.25 -10.75
N LEU A 115 -4.32 -13.51 -11.22
CA LEU A 115 -3.50 -12.46 -11.81
C LEU A 115 -4.26 -11.81 -12.98
N PRO A 116 -4.47 -10.47 -12.96
CA PRO A 116 -5.17 -9.81 -14.04
C PRO A 116 -4.42 -9.94 -15.36
N GLU A 117 -5.16 -10.05 -16.45
CA GLU A 117 -4.60 -10.14 -17.81
C GLU A 117 -3.69 -8.94 -18.13
N GLY A 118 -2.57 -9.21 -18.78
CA GLY A 118 -1.58 -8.19 -19.15
C GLY A 118 -0.69 -7.72 -17.98
N MET A 119 -0.73 -8.39 -16.83
CA MET A 119 0.13 -8.15 -15.68
C MET A 119 0.94 -9.42 -15.37
N ASP A 120 2.21 -9.29 -15.01
CA ASP A 120 3.02 -10.39 -14.52
C ASP A 120 3.10 -10.40 -12.98
N LEU A 121 3.64 -11.50 -12.42
CA LEU A 121 3.74 -11.69 -10.97
C LEU A 121 4.62 -10.63 -10.29
N MET A 122 5.66 -10.13 -10.96
CA MET A 122 6.53 -9.08 -10.44
C MET A 122 5.80 -7.74 -10.41
N GLN A 123 5.09 -7.39 -11.50
CA GLN A 123 4.27 -6.19 -11.59
C GLN A 123 3.17 -6.18 -10.52
N ALA A 124 2.53 -7.33 -10.27
CA ALA A 124 1.56 -7.47 -9.19
C ALA A 124 2.16 -7.11 -7.83
N MET A 125 3.43 -7.47 -7.57
CA MET A 125 4.12 -7.12 -6.31
C MET A 125 4.77 -5.75 -6.33
N ALA A 126 5.09 -5.21 -7.50
CA ALA A 126 5.42 -3.79 -7.65
C ALA A 126 4.26 -2.90 -7.14
N LEU A 127 3.04 -3.26 -7.47
CA LEU A 127 1.83 -2.66 -6.91
C LEU A 127 1.63 -3.09 -5.45
N GLY A 128 1.42 -4.35 -5.21
CA GLY A 128 1.15 -4.90 -3.89
C GLY A 128 0.01 -4.18 -3.17
N THR A 129 0.04 -4.19 -1.85
CA THR A 129 -0.88 -3.41 -1.01
C THR A 129 -0.79 -1.91 -1.28
N ALA A 130 0.39 -1.38 -1.63
CA ALA A 130 0.56 0.05 -1.86
C ALA A 130 -0.18 0.53 -3.12
N GLY A 131 -0.04 -0.17 -4.24
CA GLY A 131 -0.75 0.14 -5.50
C GLY A 131 -2.25 -0.09 -5.38
N PHE A 132 -2.64 -1.19 -4.74
CA PHE A 132 -4.04 -1.45 -4.43
C PHE A 132 -4.66 -0.32 -3.59
N THR A 133 -3.95 0.17 -2.58
CA THR A 133 -4.42 1.27 -1.71
C THR A 133 -4.57 2.58 -2.48
N ALA A 134 -3.59 2.92 -3.33
CA ALA A 134 -3.65 4.11 -4.17
C ALA A 134 -4.85 4.05 -5.14
N ALA A 135 -5.04 2.91 -5.80
CA ALA A 135 -6.16 2.70 -6.71
C ALA A 135 -7.52 2.70 -6.00
N LEU A 136 -7.61 2.09 -4.82
CA LEU A 136 -8.82 2.13 -3.98
C LEU A 136 -9.16 3.56 -3.55
N ALA A 137 -8.16 4.36 -3.19
CA ALA A 137 -8.36 5.77 -2.85
C ALA A 137 -8.96 6.54 -4.04
N ILE A 138 -8.37 6.43 -5.21
CA ILE A 138 -8.85 7.07 -6.44
C ILE A 138 -10.27 6.57 -6.79
N HIS A 139 -10.50 5.26 -6.74
CA HIS A 139 -11.80 4.66 -6.99
C HIS A 139 -12.89 5.25 -6.06
N ARG A 140 -12.62 5.34 -4.75
CA ARG A 140 -13.55 5.90 -3.77
C ARG A 140 -13.78 7.40 -3.98
N MET A 141 -12.74 8.15 -4.32
CA MET A 141 -12.85 9.58 -4.66
C MET A 141 -13.72 9.78 -5.91
N GLU A 142 -13.48 9.01 -6.98
CA GLU A 142 -14.26 9.08 -8.23
C GLU A 142 -15.71 8.66 -8.01
N GLN A 143 -15.99 7.61 -7.23
CA GLN A 143 -17.35 7.24 -6.82
C GLN A 143 -18.06 8.38 -6.08
N ASN A 144 -17.30 9.21 -5.37
CA ASN A 144 -17.81 10.39 -4.66
C ASN A 144 -17.65 11.68 -5.48
N GLY A 145 -17.70 11.57 -6.81
CA GLY A 145 -17.77 12.69 -7.73
C GLY A 145 -16.48 13.45 -7.95
N GLN A 146 -15.30 12.90 -7.61
CA GLN A 146 -14.02 13.52 -7.96
C GLN A 146 -13.74 13.35 -9.45
N VAL A 147 -13.43 14.45 -10.12
CA VAL A 147 -13.10 14.48 -11.56
C VAL A 147 -11.94 15.47 -11.79
N PRO A 148 -11.14 15.29 -12.86
CA PRO A 148 -9.99 16.17 -13.16
C PRO A 148 -10.37 17.65 -13.30
N ALA A 149 -11.53 17.96 -13.86
CA ALA A 149 -12.00 19.32 -14.07
C ALA A 149 -12.24 20.14 -12.78
N LYS A 150 -12.29 19.48 -11.60
CA LYS A 150 -12.43 20.17 -10.31
C LYS A 150 -11.16 20.90 -9.86
N GLY A 151 -9.99 20.54 -10.40
CA GLY A 151 -8.71 21.18 -10.05
C GLY A 151 -7.69 20.19 -9.45
N PRO A 152 -6.62 20.70 -8.84
CA PRO A 152 -5.48 19.90 -8.43
C PRO A 152 -5.79 18.98 -7.24
N ILE A 153 -5.20 17.78 -7.30
CA ILE A 153 -5.16 16.81 -6.20
C ILE A 153 -3.78 16.86 -5.53
N VAL A 154 -3.76 17.05 -4.22
CA VAL A 154 -2.52 17.00 -3.45
C VAL A 154 -2.30 15.61 -2.87
N VAL A 155 -1.06 15.10 -2.97
CA VAL A 155 -0.63 13.80 -2.44
C VAL A 155 0.42 14.03 -1.37
N THR A 156 0.14 13.71 -0.10
CA THR A 156 1.13 13.77 0.98
C THR A 156 1.94 12.48 1.04
N GLY A 157 3.19 12.56 1.51
CA GLY A 157 4.09 11.42 1.51
C GLY A 157 4.32 10.84 0.10
N ALA A 158 4.31 11.73 -0.91
CA ALA A 158 4.30 11.40 -2.32
C ALA A 158 5.48 10.51 -2.78
N SER A 159 6.63 10.59 -2.12
CA SER A 159 7.82 9.79 -2.47
C SER A 159 7.80 8.36 -1.91
N GLY A 160 6.82 8.00 -1.07
CA GLY A 160 6.66 6.66 -0.51
C GLY A 160 5.94 5.69 -1.46
N GLY A 161 5.79 4.43 -1.04
CA GLY A 161 5.20 3.38 -1.89
C GLY A 161 3.80 3.70 -2.40
N VAL A 162 2.87 4.09 -1.51
CA VAL A 162 1.50 4.46 -1.91
C VAL A 162 1.50 5.78 -2.67
N GLY A 163 2.20 6.79 -2.14
CA GLY A 163 2.19 8.15 -2.69
C GLY A 163 2.72 8.21 -4.12
N SER A 164 3.82 7.53 -4.43
CA SER A 164 4.40 7.53 -5.77
C SER A 164 3.49 6.87 -6.80
N ILE A 165 2.86 5.76 -6.44
CA ILE A 165 1.87 5.12 -7.31
C ILE A 165 0.63 6.01 -7.47
N ALA A 166 0.16 6.65 -6.39
CA ALA A 166 -0.96 7.59 -6.48
C ALA A 166 -0.68 8.76 -7.44
N VAL A 167 0.55 9.30 -7.41
CA VAL A 167 0.97 10.35 -8.37
C VAL A 167 0.87 9.83 -9.81
N ASP A 168 1.43 8.65 -10.10
CA ASP A 168 1.39 8.08 -11.45
C ASP A 168 -0.03 7.78 -11.93
N LEU A 169 -0.86 7.16 -11.09
CA LEU A 169 -2.24 6.83 -11.42
C LEU A 169 -3.10 8.08 -11.66
N LEU A 170 -3.04 9.07 -10.77
CA LEU A 170 -3.79 10.32 -10.91
C LEU A 170 -3.39 11.08 -12.17
N ALA A 171 -2.08 11.22 -12.42
CA ALA A 171 -1.59 11.88 -13.62
C ALA A 171 -2.01 11.11 -14.89
N GLY A 172 -2.02 9.76 -14.85
CA GLY A 172 -2.54 8.91 -15.93
C GLY A 172 -4.04 9.11 -16.19
N ARG A 173 -4.81 9.48 -15.15
CA ARG A 173 -6.24 9.80 -15.23
C ARG A 173 -6.51 11.27 -15.63
N GLY A 174 -5.48 12.06 -15.91
CA GLY A 174 -5.60 13.45 -16.32
C GLY A 174 -5.80 14.45 -15.17
N TYR A 175 -5.58 14.04 -13.92
CA TYR A 175 -5.58 14.99 -12.80
C TYR A 175 -4.29 15.84 -12.79
N GLU A 176 -4.41 17.09 -12.42
CA GLU A 176 -3.25 17.88 -11.99
C GLU A 176 -2.82 17.40 -10.60
N VAL A 177 -1.56 16.96 -10.46
CA VAL A 177 -1.06 16.34 -9.23
C VAL A 177 -0.01 17.20 -8.57
N VAL A 178 -0.25 17.60 -7.32
CA VAL A 178 0.72 18.30 -6.48
C VAL A 178 1.28 17.34 -5.44
N ALA A 179 2.58 17.09 -5.50
CA ALA A 179 3.25 16.16 -4.62
C ALA A 179 3.85 16.88 -3.39
N VAL A 180 3.53 16.40 -2.17
CA VAL A 180 4.17 16.88 -0.93
C VAL A 180 5.24 15.89 -0.51
N SER A 181 6.50 16.35 -0.48
CA SER A 181 7.65 15.56 -0.07
C SER A 181 8.61 16.36 0.80
N GLY A 182 9.19 15.72 1.82
CA GLY A 182 10.30 16.27 2.59
C GLY A 182 11.68 15.89 2.04
N LYS A 183 11.73 15.18 0.89
CA LYS A 183 12.97 14.66 0.30
C LYS A 183 13.33 15.42 -0.97
N PRO A 184 14.35 16.32 -0.96
CA PRO A 184 14.77 17.03 -2.16
C PRO A 184 15.21 16.10 -3.30
N GLU A 185 15.85 14.99 -2.97
CA GLU A 185 16.31 13.97 -3.91
C GLU A 185 15.19 13.25 -4.66
N ALA A 186 13.94 13.41 -4.23
CA ALA A 186 12.78 12.78 -4.86
C ALA A 186 12.14 13.62 -5.98
N ASP A 187 12.62 14.86 -6.25
CA ASP A 187 11.94 15.77 -7.16
C ASP A 187 11.85 15.27 -8.58
N ASP A 188 12.98 14.86 -9.16
CA ASP A 188 13.00 14.37 -10.53
C ASP A 188 12.23 13.07 -10.68
N TYR A 189 12.27 12.24 -9.63
CA TYR A 189 11.48 11.02 -9.54
C TYR A 189 9.97 11.33 -9.56
N LEU A 190 9.50 12.28 -8.74
CA LEU A 190 8.08 12.64 -8.66
C LEU A 190 7.59 13.34 -9.94
N LYS A 191 8.41 14.23 -10.53
CA LYS A 191 8.10 14.82 -11.84
C LYS A 191 7.98 13.77 -12.94
N ALA A 192 8.90 12.80 -12.96
CA ALA A 192 8.89 11.71 -13.93
C ALA A 192 7.67 10.78 -13.79
N LEU A 193 7.04 10.72 -12.60
CA LEU A 193 5.77 10.02 -12.38
C LEU A 193 4.55 10.89 -12.75
N GLY A 194 4.73 12.18 -13.04
CA GLY A 194 3.67 13.06 -13.48
C GLY A 194 3.21 14.11 -12.47
N ALA A 195 3.97 14.36 -11.39
CA ALA A 195 3.68 15.50 -10.52
C ALA A 195 3.91 16.82 -11.29
N SER A 196 2.87 17.67 -11.34
CA SER A 196 2.94 19.01 -11.97
C SER A 196 3.72 20.00 -11.11
N ARG A 197 3.64 19.84 -9.80
CA ARG A 197 4.31 20.66 -8.81
C ARG A 197 4.71 19.87 -7.59
N ILE A 198 5.80 20.27 -6.93
CA ILE A 198 6.28 19.67 -5.69
C ILE A 198 6.28 20.75 -4.60
N LEU A 199 5.69 20.41 -3.45
CA LEU A 199 5.73 21.23 -2.24
C LEU A 199 6.64 20.58 -1.22
N ARG A 200 7.50 21.38 -0.60
CA ARG A 200 8.30 20.94 0.53
C ARG A 200 7.44 20.93 1.79
N ARG A 201 7.44 19.82 2.50
CA ARG A 201 6.66 19.67 3.74
C ARG A 201 6.98 20.78 4.74
N GLN A 202 8.25 21.16 4.89
CA GLN A 202 8.71 22.18 5.83
C GLN A 202 8.32 23.61 5.44
N ASP A 203 7.97 23.86 4.18
CA ASP A 203 7.64 25.19 3.66
C ASP A 203 6.13 25.44 3.59
N ILE A 204 5.31 24.44 4.00
CA ILE A 204 3.86 24.56 3.99
C ILE A 204 3.41 25.39 5.19
N ASP A 205 2.74 26.49 4.93
CA ASP A 205 1.96 27.19 5.95
C ASP A 205 0.68 26.40 6.25
N LEU A 206 0.63 25.79 7.41
CA LEU A 206 -0.51 24.96 7.83
C LEU A 206 -1.72 25.78 8.27
N GLY A 207 -1.55 27.12 8.47
CA GLY A 207 -2.59 27.99 8.98
C GLY A 207 -3.02 27.62 10.40
N SER A 208 -3.92 28.42 10.95
CA SER A 208 -4.46 28.21 12.31
C SER A 208 -5.98 28.31 12.36
N ARG A 209 -6.61 28.84 11.31
CA ARG A 209 -8.07 29.00 11.25
C ARG A 209 -8.76 27.66 11.01
N PRO A 210 -9.97 27.46 11.49
CA PRO A 210 -10.75 26.25 11.19
C PRO A 210 -10.97 26.00 9.69
N MET A 211 -11.00 27.07 8.89
CA MET A 211 -11.07 27.05 7.43
C MET A 211 -10.08 28.06 6.86
N GLU A 212 -9.21 27.60 5.99
CA GLU A 212 -8.25 28.42 5.26
C GLU A 212 -8.70 28.68 3.81
N ALA A 213 -7.91 29.42 3.03
CA ALA A 213 -8.17 29.58 1.60
C ALA A 213 -8.19 28.20 0.91
N VAL A 214 -9.08 28.03 -0.07
CA VAL A 214 -9.15 26.83 -0.89
C VAL A 214 -7.89 26.70 -1.75
N LEU A 215 -7.30 25.51 -1.75
CA LEU A 215 -6.09 25.19 -2.51
C LEU A 215 -6.25 23.94 -3.39
N TRP A 216 -7.07 22.97 -2.98
CA TRP A 216 -7.11 21.62 -3.53
C TRP A 216 -8.52 21.16 -3.84
N ALA A 217 -8.74 20.57 -5.01
CA ALA A 217 -9.99 19.90 -5.34
C ALA A 217 -10.15 18.58 -4.58
N GLY A 218 -9.05 18.01 -4.10
CA GLY A 218 -9.03 16.79 -3.29
C GLY A 218 -7.64 16.43 -2.83
N ALA A 219 -7.52 15.36 -2.03
CA ALA A 219 -6.24 14.94 -1.45
C ALA A 219 -6.15 13.42 -1.29
N ILE A 220 -4.93 12.89 -1.40
CA ILE A 220 -4.57 11.55 -0.92
C ILE A 220 -3.55 11.72 0.20
N ASP A 221 -3.95 11.35 1.43
CA ASP A 221 -3.10 11.52 2.61
C ASP A 221 -2.51 10.21 3.12
N ASN A 222 -1.16 10.17 3.12
CA ASN A 222 -0.37 9.05 3.63
C ASN A 222 0.32 9.37 4.97
N VAL A 223 0.16 10.59 5.49
CA VAL A 223 0.96 11.10 6.60
C VAL A 223 0.18 11.28 7.88
N GLY A 224 -1.07 11.72 7.80
CA GLY A 224 -1.88 12.05 8.97
C GLY A 224 -1.40 13.30 9.70
N GLY A 225 -1.83 13.47 10.94
CA GLY A 225 -1.41 14.57 11.82
C GLY A 225 -1.74 15.96 11.27
N ASP A 226 -0.80 16.88 11.42
CA ASP A 226 -0.96 18.28 11.03
C ASP A 226 -1.23 18.44 9.53
N LEU A 227 -0.64 17.59 8.67
CA LEU A 227 -0.92 17.61 7.24
C LEU A 227 -2.36 17.22 6.94
N LEU A 228 -2.88 16.17 7.55
CA LEU A 228 -4.29 15.82 7.38
C LEU A 228 -5.22 16.92 7.92
N THR A 229 -4.87 17.52 9.05
CA THR A 229 -5.58 18.70 9.59
C THR A 229 -5.59 19.85 8.59
N TRP A 230 -4.44 20.19 8.02
CA TRP A 230 -4.32 21.22 6.98
C TRP A 230 -5.17 20.91 5.75
N LEU A 231 -5.20 19.65 5.29
CA LEU A 231 -6.03 19.23 4.17
C LEU A 231 -7.52 19.48 4.45
N THR A 232 -8.01 19.20 5.66
CA THR A 232 -9.42 19.48 5.99
C THR A 232 -9.76 20.96 5.90
N ARG A 233 -8.78 21.86 6.14
CA ARG A 233 -8.96 23.33 6.11
C ARG A 233 -8.88 23.91 4.70
N THR A 234 -8.20 23.24 3.76
CA THR A 234 -7.81 23.79 2.45
C THR A 234 -8.44 23.09 1.24
N VAL A 235 -9.13 21.98 1.44
CA VAL A 235 -9.87 21.29 0.37
C VAL A 235 -11.15 22.07 0.03
N ASP A 236 -11.46 22.10 -1.25
CA ASP A 236 -12.57 22.84 -1.85
C ASP A 236 -13.95 22.18 -1.58
N PHE A 237 -15.01 22.88 -1.98
CA PHE A 237 -16.38 22.41 -1.87
C PHE A 237 -16.57 21.03 -2.50
N PHE A 238 -17.18 20.12 -1.71
CA PHE A 238 -17.43 18.73 -2.08
C PHE A 238 -16.17 17.96 -2.51
N GLY A 239 -14.98 18.44 -2.11
CA GLY A 239 -13.73 17.77 -2.37
C GLY A 239 -13.53 16.55 -1.45
N ASN A 240 -12.69 15.62 -1.89
CA ASN A 240 -12.46 14.35 -1.21
C ASN A 240 -11.04 14.29 -0.64
N ILE A 241 -10.92 13.85 0.60
CA ILE A 241 -9.66 13.53 1.27
C ILE A 241 -9.64 12.03 1.52
N ALA A 242 -8.84 11.29 0.76
CA ALA A 242 -8.60 9.88 1.02
C ALA A 242 -7.55 9.73 2.13
N SER A 243 -7.99 9.35 3.34
CA SER A 243 -7.12 9.13 4.49
C SER A 243 -6.64 7.69 4.51
N ILE A 244 -5.33 7.50 4.35
CA ILE A 244 -4.70 6.19 4.16
C ILE A 244 -3.72 5.88 5.29
N GLY A 245 -2.81 6.82 5.61
CA GLY A 245 -1.65 6.54 6.44
C GLY A 245 -1.52 7.47 7.65
N LEU A 246 -0.57 7.10 8.51
CA LEU A 246 -0.28 7.79 9.76
C LEU A 246 1.24 7.93 9.99
N ALA A 247 2.01 8.03 8.90
CA ALA A 247 3.47 8.07 8.98
C ALA A 247 4.01 9.27 9.80
N GLY A 248 3.26 10.35 9.90
CA GLY A 248 3.57 11.50 10.75
C GLY A 248 2.91 11.42 12.12
N SER A 249 1.60 11.15 12.17
CA SER A 249 0.85 11.03 13.41
C SER A 249 -0.52 10.37 13.16
N PRO A 250 -1.06 9.61 14.13
CA PRO A 250 -2.44 9.09 14.07
C PRO A 250 -3.51 10.14 14.46
N LYS A 251 -3.11 11.32 14.94
CA LYS A 251 -4.05 12.35 15.39
C LYS A 251 -4.63 13.14 14.25
N LEU A 252 -5.87 13.57 14.39
CA LEU A 252 -6.53 14.55 13.54
C LEU A 252 -7.17 15.61 14.42
N GLU A 253 -6.72 16.85 14.29
CA GLU A 253 -7.23 18.01 15.05
C GLU A 253 -7.97 18.96 14.11
N THR A 254 -9.27 18.75 13.95
CA THR A 254 -10.13 19.55 13.08
C THR A 254 -11.45 19.93 13.79
N THR A 255 -12.24 20.75 13.12
CA THR A 255 -13.59 21.09 13.54
C THR A 255 -14.61 20.51 12.55
N VAL A 256 -15.88 20.61 12.84
CA VAL A 256 -16.94 20.20 11.88
C VAL A 256 -17.13 21.21 10.73
N LEU A 257 -16.56 22.42 10.84
CA LEU A 257 -16.80 23.48 9.87
C LEU A 257 -16.44 23.13 8.42
N PRO A 258 -15.29 22.51 8.09
CA PRO A 258 -15.01 22.08 6.72
C PRO A 258 -16.07 21.15 6.16
N PHE A 259 -16.62 20.26 6.99
CA PHE A 259 -17.59 19.25 6.59
C PHE A 259 -18.98 19.87 6.35
N ILE A 260 -19.46 20.75 7.23
CA ILE A 260 -20.81 21.32 7.12
C ILE A 260 -20.88 22.54 6.21
N LEU A 261 -19.79 23.32 6.06
CA LEU A 261 -19.80 24.56 5.27
C LEU A 261 -19.24 24.39 3.86
N ARG A 262 -18.32 23.42 3.65
CA ARG A 262 -17.78 23.09 2.31
C ARG A 262 -18.17 21.72 1.81
N GLY A 263 -18.82 20.90 2.64
CA GLY A 263 -19.16 19.52 2.26
C GLY A 263 -17.93 18.66 1.99
N VAL A 264 -16.78 18.97 2.64
CA VAL A 264 -15.55 18.17 2.48
C VAL A 264 -15.80 16.74 2.93
N ASN A 265 -15.32 15.77 2.17
CA ASN A 265 -15.48 14.36 2.46
C ASN A 265 -14.17 13.77 2.97
N LEU A 266 -14.15 13.20 4.16
CA LEU A 266 -13.04 12.42 4.68
C LEU A 266 -13.31 10.94 4.46
N LEU A 267 -12.64 10.35 3.48
CA LEU A 267 -12.81 8.97 3.04
C LEU A 267 -11.75 8.08 3.70
N GLY A 268 -12.16 7.21 4.62
CA GLY A 268 -11.28 6.19 5.18
C GLY A 268 -10.96 5.10 4.14
N ILE A 269 -9.68 4.78 3.97
CA ILE A 269 -9.20 3.79 3.00
C ILE A 269 -8.58 2.61 3.74
N THR A 270 -9.34 1.53 3.85
CA THR A 270 -8.86 0.28 4.46
C THR A 270 -8.59 -0.79 3.41
N SER A 271 -7.34 -0.94 2.99
CA SER A 271 -6.94 -1.92 1.97
C SER A 271 -6.87 -3.35 2.51
N SER A 272 -6.54 -3.55 3.78
CA SER A 272 -6.40 -4.88 4.37
C SER A 272 -7.74 -5.61 4.56
N SER A 273 -8.83 -4.86 4.79
CA SER A 273 -10.17 -5.40 5.08
C SER A 273 -11.20 -5.05 4.01
N THR A 274 -10.75 -4.70 2.81
CA THR A 274 -11.63 -4.43 1.67
C THR A 274 -12.43 -5.68 1.30
N LEU A 275 -13.74 -5.54 1.11
CA LEU A 275 -14.62 -6.61 0.66
C LEU A 275 -14.17 -7.17 -0.68
N ARG A 276 -14.38 -8.49 -0.90
CA ARG A 276 -13.89 -9.20 -2.08
C ARG A 276 -14.31 -8.55 -3.39
N ASP A 277 -15.57 -8.21 -3.57
CA ASP A 277 -16.07 -7.67 -4.84
C ASP A 277 -15.39 -6.34 -5.18
N LEU A 278 -15.30 -5.42 -4.20
CA LEU A 278 -14.59 -4.16 -4.38
C LEU A 278 -13.08 -4.39 -4.64
N ARG A 279 -12.48 -5.40 -4.02
CA ARG A 279 -11.08 -5.80 -4.27
C ARG A 279 -10.89 -6.26 -5.72
N LEU A 280 -11.79 -7.10 -6.24
CA LEU A 280 -11.75 -7.55 -7.63
C LEU A 280 -11.93 -6.37 -8.60
N ASP A 281 -12.85 -5.45 -8.32
CA ASP A 281 -13.07 -4.26 -9.14
C ASP A 281 -11.83 -3.36 -9.20
N VAL A 282 -11.18 -3.12 -8.07
CA VAL A 282 -9.98 -2.28 -8.01
C VAL A 282 -8.81 -2.94 -8.74
N TRP A 283 -8.60 -4.26 -8.61
CA TRP A 283 -7.55 -4.97 -9.35
C TRP A 283 -7.84 -4.99 -10.86
N ARG A 284 -9.12 -5.10 -11.27
CA ARG A 284 -9.51 -4.97 -12.69
C ARG A 284 -9.17 -3.57 -13.22
N ARG A 285 -9.41 -2.52 -12.44
CA ARG A 285 -9.03 -1.14 -12.80
C ARG A 285 -7.51 -0.97 -12.90
N LEU A 286 -6.73 -1.58 -12.01
CA LEU A 286 -5.26 -1.59 -12.10
C LEU A 286 -4.72 -2.30 -13.34
N ALA A 287 -5.49 -3.17 -13.95
CA ALA A 287 -5.17 -3.80 -15.23
C ALA A 287 -5.74 -3.03 -16.45
N SER A 288 -6.58 -2.02 -16.24
CA SER A 288 -7.25 -1.29 -17.31
C SER A 288 -7.06 0.24 -17.20
N ASP A 289 -8.07 0.97 -16.74
CA ASP A 289 -8.11 2.44 -16.73
C ASP A 289 -7.25 3.10 -15.63
N LEU A 290 -6.89 2.36 -14.60
CA LEU A 290 -5.89 2.74 -13.58
C LEU A 290 -4.56 2.00 -13.76
N ARG A 291 -4.25 1.56 -14.99
CA ARG A 291 -2.96 0.91 -15.24
C ARG A 291 -1.81 1.91 -15.06
N PRO A 292 -0.81 1.61 -14.23
CA PRO A 292 0.36 2.46 -14.08
C PRO A 292 1.11 2.62 -15.42
N ARG A 293 1.61 3.82 -15.66
CA ARG A 293 2.39 4.15 -16.86
C ARG A 293 3.88 3.90 -16.69
N HIS A 294 4.37 3.90 -15.44
CA HIS A 294 5.80 3.92 -15.15
C HIS A 294 6.20 2.86 -14.10
N PHE A 295 5.88 1.58 -14.37
CA PHE A 295 6.28 0.46 -13.48
C PHE A 295 7.78 0.44 -13.20
N ASP A 296 8.60 0.70 -14.23
CA ASP A 296 10.05 0.74 -14.19
C ASP A 296 10.59 1.87 -13.31
N ARG A 297 9.81 2.91 -13.06
CA ARG A 297 10.22 4.07 -12.27
C ARG A 297 9.89 3.94 -10.80
N PHE A 298 8.68 3.50 -10.44
CA PHE A 298 8.34 3.41 -9.03
C PHE A 298 8.89 2.15 -8.35
N VAL A 299 9.33 1.11 -9.09
CA VAL A 299 10.14 0.02 -8.54
C VAL A 299 11.59 0.47 -8.47
N THR A 300 11.97 1.05 -7.35
CA THR A 300 13.33 1.58 -7.16
C THR A 300 14.33 0.52 -6.71
N ARG A 301 13.84 -0.60 -6.16
CA ARG A 301 14.66 -1.73 -5.71
C ARG A 301 13.98 -3.06 -5.99
N THR A 302 14.78 -4.03 -6.43
CA THR A 302 14.44 -5.46 -6.42
C THR A 302 15.52 -6.18 -5.62
N ILE A 303 15.13 -6.95 -4.61
CA ILE A 303 16.04 -7.68 -3.74
C ILE A 303 15.73 -9.18 -3.75
N GLY A 304 16.74 -9.99 -3.48
CA GLY A 304 16.55 -11.41 -3.20
C GLY A 304 16.05 -11.63 -1.77
N PHE A 305 15.49 -12.81 -1.52
CA PHE A 305 14.90 -13.17 -0.23
C PHE A 305 15.90 -13.04 0.93
N ASP A 306 17.16 -13.41 0.71
CA ASP A 306 18.20 -13.32 1.73
C ASP A 306 18.55 -11.88 2.18
N ALA A 307 18.31 -10.90 1.33
CA ALA A 307 18.55 -9.49 1.63
C ALA A 307 17.42 -8.83 2.44
N LEU A 308 16.31 -9.53 2.65
CA LEU A 308 15.10 -9.00 3.29
C LEU A 308 15.37 -8.38 4.68
N PRO A 309 16.09 -9.03 5.64
CA PRO A 309 16.30 -8.48 6.97
C PRO A 309 17.03 -7.12 6.97
N GLY A 310 17.98 -6.95 6.06
CA GLY A 310 18.75 -5.71 5.94
C GLY A 310 17.96 -4.53 5.37
N ALA A 311 16.83 -4.80 4.69
CA ALA A 311 16.04 -3.77 4.04
C ALA A 311 15.10 -3.01 5.00
N PHE A 312 14.65 -3.61 6.09
CA PHE A 312 13.62 -3.03 6.96
C PHE A 312 14.06 -1.73 7.64
N GLY A 313 15.33 -1.61 8.00
CA GLY A 313 15.86 -0.42 8.66
C GLY A 313 15.69 0.87 7.85
N ASP A 314 15.77 0.80 6.54
CA ASP A 314 15.56 1.96 5.65
C ASP A 314 14.10 2.44 5.66
N TYR A 315 13.14 1.51 5.77
CA TYR A 315 11.72 1.85 5.90
C TYR A 315 11.43 2.57 7.20
N ILE A 316 11.95 2.08 8.32
CA ILE A 316 11.76 2.71 9.64
C ILE A 316 12.37 4.12 9.66
N LYS A 317 13.52 4.31 9.00
CA LYS A 317 14.20 5.62 8.90
C LYS A 317 13.61 6.53 7.82
N GLY A 318 12.54 6.09 7.11
CA GLY A 318 11.92 6.88 6.05
C GLY A 318 12.82 7.15 4.84
N ARG A 319 13.85 6.33 4.58
CA ARG A 319 14.83 6.56 3.50
C ARG A 319 14.42 5.97 2.14
N VAL A 320 13.36 5.16 2.11
CA VAL A 320 12.93 4.48 0.88
C VAL A 320 12.18 5.44 -0.03
N LEU A 321 12.50 5.40 -1.32
CA LEU A 321 11.70 5.97 -2.41
C LEU A 321 10.95 4.84 -3.11
N GLY A 322 9.71 5.09 -3.53
CA GLY A 322 8.94 4.11 -4.32
C GLY A 322 8.76 2.76 -3.67
N ARG A 323 9.01 1.69 -4.46
CA ARG A 323 8.73 0.31 -4.10
C ARG A 323 9.98 -0.56 -4.05
N THR A 324 9.98 -1.51 -3.13
CA THR A 324 10.92 -2.63 -3.11
C THR A 324 10.17 -3.92 -3.37
N VAL A 325 10.51 -4.62 -4.44
CA VAL A 325 10.04 -5.98 -4.75
C VAL A 325 11.01 -7.00 -4.18
N VAL A 326 10.50 -8.08 -3.62
CA VAL A 326 11.28 -9.19 -3.07
C VAL A 326 11.09 -10.43 -3.94
N LYS A 327 12.16 -10.93 -4.55
CA LYS A 327 12.16 -12.20 -5.26
C LYS A 327 12.36 -13.33 -4.25
N ILE A 328 11.33 -14.17 -4.08
CA ILE A 328 11.33 -15.29 -3.13
C ILE A 328 11.96 -16.54 -3.75
N ALA A 329 11.63 -16.84 -5.01
CA ALA A 329 12.15 -17.99 -5.75
C ALA A 329 12.31 -17.71 -7.25
#